data_9500fe44465b60f651eacee5f5392bad
#
_entry.id   9500fe44465b60f651eacee5f5392bad
#
_cell.length_a   1.000
_cell.length_b   1.000
_cell.length_c   1.000
_cell.angle_alpha   90.00
_cell.angle_beta   90.00
_cell.angle_gamma   90.00
#
_symmetry.space_group_name_H-M   'P 1'
#
loop_
_entity.id
_entity.type
_entity.pdbx_description
1 polymer ?
#
loop_
_entity_poly.entity_id
_entity_poly.type
_entity_poly.pdbx_seq_one_letter_code
_entity_poly.pdbx_strand_id
1 'polypeptide(L)'
;CFQVAPDGPITGRINAAEARRTEGSWALRDARQWTLANTPNPEANVTVTAEYALPSTLTRDQIRDSFVKPETVPIYQLPGFIGQLNQAGFAALQHRVWLQMELSSPLMLAAMVLIAAGLSMRHTRSGKTGSMVLAAILLGFSLFFLRSFAQVLGENGQLPIAIVAWTPPLAAILLAVGLILHTEDG
;
A
#
# COMPACT_ATOMS: atom_id res chain seq x y z
N CYS A 1 -12.77 5.19 -23.27
CA CYS A 1 -11.72 6.05 -22.68
C CYS A 1 -12.05 7.51 -22.94
N PHE A 2 -11.81 8.38 -21.96
CA PHE A 2 -12.01 9.82 -22.14
C PHE A 2 -10.65 10.50 -22.28
N GLN A 3 -10.53 11.42 -23.20
CA GLN A 3 -9.36 12.23 -23.43
C GLN A 3 -9.57 13.57 -22.72
N VAL A 4 -8.69 13.89 -21.76
CA VAL A 4 -8.74 15.11 -20.96
C VAL A 4 -7.53 15.96 -21.31
N ALA A 5 -7.72 17.24 -21.54
CA ALA A 5 -6.61 18.18 -21.72
C ALA A 5 -5.83 18.34 -20.40
N PRO A 6 -4.50 18.64 -20.44
CA PRO A 6 -3.67 18.73 -19.22
C PRO A 6 -4.19 19.72 -18.17
N ASP A 7 -4.93 20.74 -18.57
CA ASP A 7 -5.47 21.80 -17.71
C ASP A 7 -6.96 22.08 -17.92
N GLY A 8 -7.74 21.13 -18.46
CA GLY A 8 -9.06 21.51 -18.92
C GLY A 8 -10.11 20.41 -19.06
N PRO A 9 -11.22 20.77 -19.71
CA PRO A 9 -12.37 19.89 -19.88
C PRO A 9 -12.07 18.69 -20.78
N ILE A 10 -12.97 17.71 -20.73
CA ILE A 10 -12.91 16.50 -21.56
C ILE A 10 -12.95 16.93 -23.04
N THR A 11 -11.89 16.65 -23.78
CA THR A 11 -11.74 17.02 -25.19
C THR A 11 -12.22 15.97 -26.18
N GLY A 12 -12.29 14.70 -25.75
CA GLY A 12 -12.71 13.63 -26.62
C GLY A 12 -13.10 12.36 -25.88
N ARG A 13 -13.83 11.50 -26.61
CA ARG A 13 -14.18 10.14 -26.17
C ARG A 13 -13.68 9.16 -27.22
N ILE A 14 -13.00 8.09 -26.78
CA ILE A 14 -12.55 7.01 -27.64
C ILE A 14 -13.22 5.72 -27.20
N ASN A 15 -13.89 5.04 -28.11
CA ASN A 15 -14.45 3.70 -27.94
C ASN A 15 -13.74 2.76 -28.91
N ALA A 16 -13.30 1.60 -28.44
CA ALA A 16 -12.67 0.59 -29.28
C ALA A 16 -13.30 -0.78 -29.00
N ALA A 17 -13.37 -1.62 -30.02
CA ALA A 17 -13.88 -2.98 -29.87
C ALA A 17 -12.87 -3.88 -29.14
N GLU A 18 -11.57 -3.71 -29.45
CA GLU A 18 -10.47 -4.40 -28.80
C GLU A 18 -9.36 -3.41 -28.44
N ALA A 19 -8.74 -3.63 -27.26
CA ALA A 19 -7.57 -2.90 -26.83
C ALA A 19 -6.46 -3.91 -26.51
N ARG A 20 -5.37 -3.87 -27.26
CA ARG A 20 -4.16 -4.64 -26.98
C ARG A 20 -3.04 -3.70 -26.56
N ARG A 21 -2.34 -4.08 -25.52
CA ARG A 21 -1.18 -3.33 -25.08
C ARG A 21 0.07 -3.77 -25.81
N THR A 22 0.79 -2.79 -26.38
CA THR A 22 2.14 -2.91 -26.90
C THR A 22 3.10 -2.10 -26.02
N GLU A 23 4.40 -2.33 -26.06
CA GLU A 23 5.34 -1.56 -25.25
C GLU A 23 5.17 -0.06 -25.46
N GLY A 24 4.72 0.66 -24.40
CA GLY A 24 4.56 2.12 -24.40
C GLY A 24 3.27 2.67 -25.03
N SER A 25 2.37 1.83 -25.58
CA SER A 25 1.13 2.28 -26.22
C SER A 25 0.02 1.24 -26.14
N TRP A 26 -1.24 1.70 -26.25
CA TRP A 26 -2.40 0.83 -26.43
C TRP A 26 -2.74 0.79 -27.93
N ALA A 27 -2.65 -0.37 -28.55
CA ALA A 27 -3.18 -0.61 -29.89
C ALA A 27 -4.68 -0.89 -29.77
N LEU A 28 -5.48 0.05 -30.23
CA LEU A 28 -6.94 -0.02 -30.26
C LEU A 28 -7.37 -0.47 -31.65
N ARG A 29 -8.19 -1.53 -31.72
CA ARG A 29 -8.85 -1.96 -32.97
C ARG A 29 -10.27 -1.42 -33.02
N ASP A 30 -10.68 -0.99 -34.22
CA ASP A 30 -11.99 -0.36 -34.48
C ASP A 30 -12.25 0.81 -33.52
N ALA A 31 -11.29 1.74 -33.43
CA ALA A 31 -11.39 2.91 -32.59
C ALA A 31 -12.32 3.95 -33.20
N ARG A 32 -13.38 4.29 -32.46
CA ARG A 32 -14.27 5.41 -32.76
C ARG A 32 -13.92 6.58 -31.86
N GLN A 33 -13.50 7.68 -32.45
CA GLN A 33 -13.12 8.89 -31.73
C GLN A 33 -14.17 9.96 -31.95
N TRP A 34 -14.71 10.50 -30.85
CA TRP A 34 -15.59 11.66 -30.82
C TRP A 34 -14.81 12.86 -30.29
N THR A 35 -14.80 13.93 -31.04
CA THR A 35 -14.25 15.21 -30.58
C THR A 35 -15.36 16.01 -29.92
N LEU A 36 -15.25 16.26 -28.62
CA LEU A 36 -16.27 16.94 -27.80
C LEU A 36 -16.06 18.47 -27.74
N ALA A 37 -15.00 19.00 -28.32
CA ALA A 37 -14.67 20.41 -28.26
C ALA A 37 -15.60 21.22 -29.19
N ASN A 38 -16.49 22.02 -28.59
CA ASN A 38 -17.28 23.11 -29.22
C ASN A 38 -18.16 22.76 -30.44
N THR A 39 -18.64 21.55 -30.57
CA THR A 39 -19.53 21.18 -31.67
C THR A 39 -20.96 20.96 -31.19
N PRO A 40 -21.98 21.56 -31.81
CA PRO A 40 -23.37 21.41 -31.40
C PRO A 40 -23.93 19.98 -31.66
N ASN A 41 -23.23 19.18 -32.44
CA ASN A 41 -23.57 17.76 -32.65
C ASN A 41 -22.30 16.89 -32.62
N PRO A 42 -21.96 16.29 -31.46
CA PRO A 42 -20.77 15.43 -31.32
C PRO A 42 -20.82 14.16 -32.16
N GLU A 43 -22.02 13.68 -32.51
CA GLU A 43 -22.21 12.42 -33.27
C GLU A 43 -21.90 12.57 -34.77
N ALA A 44 -21.91 13.78 -35.29
CA ALA A 44 -21.60 14.05 -36.71
C ALA A 44 -20.08 13.97 -37.02
N ASN A 45 -19.23 14.09 -36.02
CA ASN A 45 -17.76 14.10 -36.18
C ASN A 45 -17.11 12.85 -35.56
N VAL A 46 -17.54 11.67 -36.02
CA VAL A 46 -16.95 10.40 -35.62
C VAL A 46 -15.84 10.01 -36.62
N THR A 47 -14.62 9.95 -36.16
CA THR A 47 -13.52 9.38 -36.94
C THR A 47 -13.38 7.91 -36.58
N VAL A 48 -13.59 7.02 -37.55
CA VAL A 48 -13.38 5.59 -37.37
C VAL A 48 -11.99 5.25 -37.92
N THR A 49 -11.11 4.75 -37.05
CA THR A 49 -9.78 4.34 -37.40
C THR A 49 -9.62 2.86 -37.11
N ALA A 50 -9.19 2.08 -38.10
CA ALA A 50 -9.03 0.62 -37.95
C ALA A 50 -7.98 0.23 -36.90
N GLU A 51 -6.88 1.00 -36.82
CA GLU A 51 -5.85 0.86 -35.80
C GLU A 51 -5.46 2.26 -35.28
N TYR A 52 -5.62 2.46 -33.97
CA TYR A 52 -5.21 3.69 -33.30
C TYR A 52 -4.26 3.37 -32.16
N ALA A 53 -3.06 3.91 -32.20
CA ALA A 53 -2.08 3.77 -31.13
C ALA A 53 -2.22 4.93 -30.15
N LEU A 54 -2.71 4.63 -28.95
CA LEU A 54 -2.81 5.60 -27.86
C LEU A 54 -1.50 5.57 -27.07
N PRO A 55 -0.63 6.61 -27.13
CA PRO A 55 0.54 6.66 -26.28
C PRO A 55 0.11 6.70 -24.81
N SER A 56 0.66 5.79 -24.01
CA SER A 56 0.33 5.72 -22.58
C SER A 56 1.64 5.64 -21.80
N THR A 57 1.85 6.62 -20.96
CA THR A 57 2.92 6.62 -19.95
C THR A 57 2.58 5.74 -18.75
N LEU A 58 1.33 5.25 -18.68
CA LEU A 58 0.89 4.37 -17.60
C LEU A 58 1.58 3.02 -17.71
N THR A 59 2.49 2.77 -16.79
CA THR A 59 3.13 1.48 -16.63
C THR A 59 2.10 0.45 -16.14
N ARG A 60 2.30 -0.84 -16.48
CA ARG A 60 1.46 -1.93 -15.95
C ARG A 60 1.29 -1.84 -14.42
N ASP A 61 2.33 -1.42 -13.74
CA ASP A 61 2.36 -1.31 -12.28
C ASP A 61 1.49 -0.16 -11.77
N GLN A 62 1.45 0.98 -12.45
CA GLN A 62 0.59 2.11 -12.09
C GLN A 62 -0.90 1.82 -12.29
N ILE A 63 -1.25 1.09 -13.35
CA ILE A 63 -2.66 0.66 -13.57
C ILE A 63 -3.08 -0.32 -12.47
N ARG A 64 -2.17 -1.20 -12.08
CA ARG A 64 -2.40 -2.21 -11.03
C ARG A 64 -2.60 -1.61 -9.65
N ASP A 65 -1.79 -0.62 -9.28
CA ASP A 65 -1.86 0.06 -7.98
C ASP A 65 -3.13 0.90 -7.82
N SER A 66 -3.77 1.25 -8.95
CA SER A 66 -5.03 2.00 -8.95
C SER A 66 -6.27 1.16 -8.67
N PHE A 67 -6.22 -0.17 -8.81
CA PHE A 67 -7.46 -0.96 -8.82
C PHE A 67 -7.94 -1.44 -7.45
N VAL A 68 -7.06 -1.84 -6.55
CA VAL A 68 -7.48 -2.27 -5.20
C VAL A 68 -6.35 -2.06 -4.20
N LYS A 69 -6.55 -1.17 -3.24
CA LYS A 69 -5.63 -1.02 -2.12
C LYS A 69 -5.71 -2.27 -1.22
N PRO A 70 -4.58 -2.81 -0.73
CA PRO A 70 -4.58 -3.98 0.15
C PRO A 70 -5.47 -3.84 1.38
N GLU A 71 -5.58 -2.62 1.90
CA GLU A 71 -6.38 -2.23 3.07
C GLU A 71 -7.89 -2.40 2.90
N THR A 72 -8.38 -2.41 1.64
CA THR A 72 -9.81 -2.54 1.34
C THR A 72 -10.29 -3.98 1.24
N VAL A 73 -9.37 -4.94 1.17
CA VAL A 73 -9.67 -6.37 1.09
C VAL A 73 -9.71 -6.97 2.48
N PRO A 74 -10.80 -7.61 2.91
CA PRO A 74 -10.86 -8.32 4.18
C PRO A 74 -9.75 -9.37 4.32
N ILE A 75 -9.13 -9.45 5.49
CA ILE A 75 -7.95 -10.31 5.75
C ILE A 75 -8.18 -11.78 5.36
N TYR A 76 -9.39 -12.28 5.57
CA TYR A 76 -9.74 -13.68 5.25
C TYR A 76 -9.87 -13.95 3.74
N GLN A 77 -10.11 -12.92 2.91
CA GLN A 77 -10.16 -13.02 1.45
C GLN A 77 -8.81 -12.76 0.80
N LEU A 78 -7.90 -12.12 1.51
CA LEU A 78 -6.60 -11.70 1.01
C LEU A 78 -5.76 -12.85 0.43
N PRO A 79 -5.68 -14.05 1.05
CA PRO A 79 -4.91 -15.15 0.48
C PRO A 79 -5.47 -15.63 -0.88
N GLY A 80 -6.79 -15.71 -1.01
CA GLY A 80 -7.46 -16.04 -2.26
C GLY A 80 -7.22 -15.00 -3.34
N PHE A 81 -7.33 -13.72 -2.98
CA PHE A 81 -7.09 -12.59 -3.88
C PHE A 81 -5.63 -12.54 -4.37
N ILE A 82 -4.65 -12.79 -3.48
CA ILE A 82 -3.24 -12.93 -3.84
C ILE A 82 -3.03 -14.07 -4.86
N GLY A 83 -3.73 -15.20 -4.68
CA GLY A 83 -3.71 -16.31 -5.62
C GLY A 83 -4.20 -15.93 -7.01
N GLN A 84 -5.34 -15.22 -7.08
CA GLN A 84 -5.92 -14.72 -8.33
C GLN A 84 -5.00 -13.72 -9.03
N LEU A 85 -4.40 -12.78 -8.29
CA LEU A 85 -3.43 -11.82 -8.84
C LEU A 85 -2.23 -12.52 -9.46
N ASN A 86 -1.67 -13.53 -8.78
CA ASN A 86 -0.53 -14.30 -9.29
C ASN A 86 -0.90 -15.10 -10.55
N GLN A 87 -2.09 -15.72 -10.61
CA GLN A 87 -2.57 -16.43 -11.80
C GLN A 87 -2.79 -15.49 -12.99
N ALA A 88 -3.22 -14.26 -12.72
CA ALA A 88 -3.37 -13.21 -13.72
C ALA A 88 -2.03 -12.58 -14.17
N GLY A 89 -0.89 -13.03 -13.62
CA GLY A 89 0.45 -12.51 -13.95
C GLY A 89 0.79 -11.17 -13.28
N PHE A 90 0.04 -10.79 -12.26
CA PHE A 90 0.31 -9.57 -11.47
C PHE A 90 1.17 -9.89 -10.25
N ALA A 91 2.12 -9.00 -9.93
CA ALA A 91 2.89 -9.14 -8.70
C ALA A 91 2.03 -8.71 -7.50
N ALA A 92 1.72 -9.63 -6.61
CA ALA A 92 0.91 -9.36 -5.42
C ALA A 92 1.78 -8.98 -4.20
N LEU A 93 2.93 -8.32 -4.43
CA LEU A 93 3.91 -8.02 -3.37
C LEU A 93 3.31 -7.20 -2.23
N GLN A 94 2.64 -6.10 -2.55
CA GLN A 94 2.03 -5.22 -1.56
C GLN A 94 0.97 -5.95 -0.72
N HIS A 95 0.13 -6.78 -1.36
CA HIS A 95 -0.88 -7.58 -0.68
C HIS A 95 -0.28 -8.63 0.24
N ARG A 96 0.88 -9.23 -0.16
CA ARG A 96 1.62 -10.19 0.68
C ARG A 96 2.26 -9.51 1.89
N VAL A 97 2.86 -8.33 1.69
CA VAL A 97 3.43 -7.53 2.79
C VAL A 97 2.33 -7.17 3.77
N TRP A 98 1.20 -6.64 3.28
CA TRP A 98 0.05 -6.28 4.11
C TRP A 98 -0.47 -7.48 4.92
N LEU A 99 -0.69 -8.62 4.29
CA LEU A 99 -1.16 -9.83 4.97
C LEU A 99 -0.22 -10.25 6.11
N GLN A 100 1.09 -10.27 5.87
CA GLN A 100 2.07 -10.66 6.88
C GLN A 100 2.16 -9.64 8.01
N MET A 101 2.06 -8.36 7.70
CA MET A 101 2.05 -7.31 8.71
C MET A 101 0.79 -7.34 9.57
N GLU A 102 -0.36 -7.65 8.98
CA GLU A 102 -1.60 -7.81 9.74
C GLU A 102 -1.56 -9.03 10.64
N LEU A 103 -0.97 -10.13 10.16
CA LEU A 103 -0.78 -11.35 10.95
C LEU A 103 0.19 -11.12 12.12
N SER A 104 1.19 -10.27 11.97
CA SER A 104 2.13 -9.91 13.05
C SER A 104 1.59 -8.84 14.01
N SER A 105 0.46 -8.20 13.68
CA SER A 105 -0.14 -7.11 14.44
C SER A 105 -0.49 -7.48 15.89
N PRO A 106 -1.09 -8.67 16.19
CA PRO A 106 -1.38 -9.07 17.56
C PRO A 106 -0.11 -9.18 18.42
N LEU A 107 0.99 -9.65 17.83
CA LEU A 107 2.27 -9.76 18.50
C LEU A 107 2.85 -8.38 18.85
N MET A 108 2.71 -7.43 17.93
CA MET A 108 3.11 -6.04 18.15
C MET A 108 2.30 -5.38 19.27
N LEU A 109 0.98 -5.62 19.31
CA LEU A 109 0.11 -5.14 20.39
C LEU A 109 0.51 -5.74 21.74
N ALA A 110 0.78 -7.04 21.80
CA ALA A 110 1.26 -7.69 23.02
C ALA A 110 2.59 -7.09 23.50
N ALA A 111 3.53 -6.83 22.59
CA ALA A 111 4.78 -6.18 22.89
C ALA A 111 4.58 -4.77 23.48
N MET A 112 3.69 -3.98 22.92
CA MET A 112 3.37 -2.64 23.42
C MET A 112 2.79 -2.69 24.83
N VAL A 113 1.90 -3.65 25.13
CA VAL A 113 1.34 -3.85 26.48
C VAL A 113 2.44 -4.23 27.47
N LEU A 114 3.38 -5.12 27.09
CA LEU A 114 4.51 -5.50 27.93
C LEU A 114 5.45 -4.33 28.20
N ILE A 115 5.75 -3.50 27.20
CA ILE A 115 6.56 -2.28 27.36
C ILE A 115 5.86 -1.33 28.34
N ALA A 116 4.57 -1.10 28.17
CA ALA A 116 3.81 -0.24 29.06
C ALA A 116 3.78 -0.77 30.52
N ALA A 117 3.64 -2.08 30.69
CA ALA A 117 3.72 -2.73 31.99
C ALA A 117 5.10 -2.54 32.63
N GLY A 118 6.19 -2.80 31.91
CA GLY A 118 7.56 -2.63 32.39
C GLY A 118 7.89 -1.19 32.80
N LEU A 119 7.39 -0.21 32.06
CA LEU A 119 7.55 1.21 32.41
C LEU A 119 6.68 1.60 33.62
N SER A 120 5.46 1.03 33.74
CA SER A 120 4.55 1.31 34.85
C SER A 120 5.04 0.77 36.18
N MET A 121 5.65 -0.44 36.20
CA MET A 121 6.18 -1.05 37.41
C MET A 121 7.31 -0.22 38.06
N ARG A 122 8.08 0.48 37.29
CA ARG A 122 9.17 1.33 37.75
C ARG A 122 8.70 2.62 38.42
N HIS A 123 7.45 2.97 38.25
CA HIS A 123 6.89 4.27 38.63
C HIS A 123 6.80 4.51 40.14
N THR A 124 6.58 3.47 40.94
CA THR A 124 6.26 3.59 42.36
C THR A 124 7.44 4.05 43.26
N ARG A 125 8.65 3.99 42.77
CA ARG A 125 9.86 4.24 43.58
C ARG A 125 10.60 5.56 43.33
N SER A 126 10.39 6.26 42.19
CA SER A 126 11.37 7.26 41.73
C SER A 126 10.85 8.70 41.62
N GLY A 127 9.57 8.99 41.82
CA GLY A 127 9.03 10.38 41.75
C GLY A 127 9.15 11.07 40.37
N LYS A 128 9.66 10.40 39.34
CA LYS A 128 9.92 10.95 37.99
C LYS A 128 8.85 10.56 36.98
N THR A 129 7.59 10.71 37.33
CA THR A 129 6.43 10.35 36.49
C THR A 129 6.50 10.94 35.08
N GLY A 130 6.84 12.21 34.98
CA GLY A 130 6.82 12.91 33.69
C GLY A 130 7.82 12.36 32.67
N SER A 131 9.05 12.01 33.13
CA SER A 131 10.06 11.45 32.23
C SER A 131 9.71 10.04 31.74
N MET A 132 9.00 9.25 32.56
CA MET A 132 8.58 7.90 32.15
C MET A 132 7.42 7.93 31.16
N VAL A 133 6.46 8.84 31.34
CA VAL A 133 5.39 9.06 30.38
C VAL A 133 5.98 9.51 29.04
N LEU A 134 6.95 10.44 29.07
CA LEU A 134 7.63 10.89 27.87
C LEU A 134 8.39 9.73 27.19
N ALA A 135 9.08 8.89 27.97
CA ALA A 135 9.79 7.72 27.44
C ALA A 135 8.83 6.72 26.79
N ALA A 136 7.66 6.47 27.40
CA ALA A 136 6.63 5.60 26.84
C ALA A 136 6.09 6.12 25.50
N ILE A 137 5.84 7.43 25.41
CA ILE A 137 5.37 8.07 24.18
C ILE A 137 6.46 7.98 23.09
N LEU A 138 7.70 8.31 23.41
CA LEU A 138 8.81 8.24 22.45
C LEU A 138 9.06 6.81 21.95
N LEU A 139 9.01 5.82 22.85
CA LEU A 139 9.13 4.40 22.49
C LEU A 139 8.00 3.95 21.58
N GLY A 140 6.76 4.26 21.92
CA GLY A 140 5.60 3.93 21.10
C GLY A 140 5.69 4.56 19.70
N PHE A 141 6.08 5.83 19.63
CA PHE A 141 6.31 6.53 18.37
C PHE A 141 7.44 5.90 17.54
N SER A 142 8.56 5.57 18.20
CA SER A 142 9.71 4.93 17.54
C SER A 142 9.35 3.56 16.96
N LEU A 143 8.59 2.74 17.68
CA LEU A 143 8.12 1.44 17.21
C LEU A 143 7.12 1.57 16.06
N PHE A 144 6.22 2.55 16.13
CA PHE A 144 5.30 2.85 15.04
C PHE A 144 6.06 3.29 13.79
N PHE A 145 7.03 4.19 13.94
CA PHE A 145 7.86 4.66 12.82
C PHE A 145 8.67 3.52 12.21
N LEU A 146 9.29 2.67 13.06
CA LEU A 146 10.04 1.50 12.60
C LEU A 146 9.16 0.54 11.78
N ARG A 147 7.93 0.28 12.25
CA ARG A 147 6.95 -0.55 11.53
C ARG A 147 6.58 0.06 10.19
N SER A 148 6.25 1.36 10.15
CA SER A 148 5.87 2.06 8.93
C SER A 148 7.01 2.10 7.92
N PHE A 149 8.23 2.33 8.39
CA PHE A 149 9.42 2.34 7.54
C PHE A 149 9.72 0.95 6.96
N ALA A 150 9.64 -0.09 7.80
CA ALA A 150 9.79 -1.47 7.34
C ALA A 150 8.74 -1.84 6.27
N GLN A 151 7.48 -1.42 6.45
CA GLN A 151 6.42 -1.64 5.48
C GLN A 151 6.75 -1.04 4.11
N VAL A 152 7.17 0.23 4.07
CA VAL A 152 7.53 0.90 2.81
C VAL A 152 8.68 0.19 2.10
N LEU A 153 9.69 -0.27 2.85
CA LEU A 153 10.81 -1.03 2.27
C LEU A 153 10.37 -2.39 1.71
N GLY A 154 9.42 -3.04 2.38
CA GLY A 154 8.84 -4.31 1.92
C GLY A 154 7.97 -4.15 0.68
N GLU A 155 7.13 -3.13 0.63
CA GLU A 155 6.27 -2.82 -0.52
C GLU A 155 7.08 -2.47 -1.77
N ASN A 156 8.25 -1.83 -1.58
CA ASN A 156 9.20 -1.55 -2.66
C ASN A 156 10.08 -2.76 -3.03
N GLY A 157 9.92 -3.91 -2.38
CA GLY A 157 10.69 -5.12 -2.66
C GLY A 157 12.16 -5.07 -2.25
N GLN A 158 12.56 -4.09 -1.44
CA GLN A 158 13.94 -3.92 -0.98
C GLN A 158 14.31 -4.92 0.12
N LEU A 159 13.33 -5.41 0.87
CA LEU A 159 13.51 -6.37 1.94
C LEU A 159 12.57 -7.58 1.78
N PRO A 160 13.00 -8.77 2.23
CA PRO A 160 12.14 -9.95 2.29
C PRO A 160 10.92 -9.70 3.18
N ILE A 161 9.75 -10.15 2.72
CA ILE A 161 8.46 -9.92 3.39
C ILE A 161 8.46 -10.39 4.86
N ALA A 162 9.09 -11.54 5.12
CA ALA A 162 9.17 -12.08 6.46
C ALA A 162 9.96 -11.17 7.42
N ILE A 163 11.07 -10.61 6.96
CA ILE A 163 11.88 -9.67 7.77
C ILE A 163 11.06 -8.41 8.07
N VAL A 164 10.42 -7.85 7.05
CA VAL A 164 9.60 -6.64 7.19
C VAL A 164 8.50 -6.82 8.24
N ALA A 165 7.77 -7.92 8.19
CA ALA A 165 6.61 -8.14 9.04
C ALA A 165 6.97 -8.57 10.47
N TRP A 166 8.01 -9.38 10.65
CA TRP A 166 8.28 -10.02 11.94
C TRP A 166 9.38 -9.32 12.75
N THR A 167 10.31 -8.60 12.11
CA THR A 167 11.39 -7.90 12.83
C THR A 167 10.90 -6.84 13.81
N PRO A 168 9.96 -5.93 13.46
CA PRO A 168 9.50 -4.90 14.39
C PRO A 168 8.83 -5.49 15.65
N PRO A 169 7.89 -6.45 15.58
CA PRO A 169 7.29 -7.00 16.79
C PRO A 169 8.25 -7.82 17.62
N LEU A 170 9.19 -8.56 17.01
CA LEU A 170 10.21 -9.30 17.75
C LEU A 170 11.17 -8.35 18.48
N ALA A 171 11.62 -7.29 17.84
CA ALA A 171 12.43 -6.26 18.47
C ALA A 171 11.71 -5.61 19.66
N ALA A 172 10.41 -5.32 19.49
CA ALA A 172 9.59 -4.76 20.54
C ALA A 172 9.42 -5.71 21.75
N ILE A 173 9.24 -7.01 21.51
CA ILE A 173 9.19 -8.03 22.59
C ILE A 173 10.51 -8.13 23.33
N LEU A 174 11.63 -8.21 22.59
CA LEU A 174 12.96 -8.29 23.22
C LEU A 174 13.22 -7.04 24.08
N LEU A 175 12.84 -5.87 23.60
CA LEU A 175 12.94 -4.63 24.35
C LEU A 175 12.03 -4.65 25.60
N ALA A 176 10.80 -5.16 25.49
CA ALA A 176 9.89 -5.30 26.62
C ALA A 176 10.46 -6.24 27.70
N VAL A 177 10.95 -7.41 27.28
CA VAL A 177 11.57 -8.38 28.21
C VAL A 177 12.81 -7.77 28.86
N GLY A 178 13.67 -7.08 28.09
CA GLY A 178 14.84 -6.39 28.64
C GLY A 178 14.47 -5.33 29.67
N LEU A 179 13.40 -4.55 29.41
CA LEU A 179 12.89 -3.57 30.38
C LEU A 179 12.40 -4.24 31.68
N ILE A 180 11.64 -5.32 31.57
CA ILE A 180 11.09 -6.05 32.72
C ILE A 180 12.25 -6.64 33.55
N LEU A 181 13.17 -7.36 32.93
CA LEU A 181 14.34 -7.93 33.62
C LEU A 181 15.19 -6.85 34.32
N HIS A 182 15.43 -5.75 33.63
CA HIS A 182 16.18 -4.63 34.24
C HIS A 182 15.45 -3.99 35.42
N THR A 183 14.14 -4.09 35.50
CA THR A 183 13.35 -3.61 36.65
C THR A 183 13.34 -4.58 37.82
N GLU A 184 13.56 -5.86 37.57
CA GLU A 184 13.60 -6.93 38.59
C GLU A 184 14.96 -7.00 39.26
N ASP A 185 16.04 -6.78 38.52
CA ASP A 185 17.44 -6.83 39.04
C ASP A 185 17.88 -5.51 39.72
N GLY A 186 17.14 -4.46 39.73
CA GLY A 186 17.43 -3.12 40.29
C GLY A 186 16.45 -2.72 41.38
#